data_4430f1cc46540966c576881e844b9142
#
_entry.id   4430f1cc46540966c576881e844b9142
#
_cell.length_a   1.000
_cell.length_b   1.000
_cell.length_c   1.000
_cell.angle_alpha   90.00
_cell.angle_beta   90.00
_cell.angle_gamma   90.00
#
_symmetry.space_group_name_H-M   'P 1'
#
loop_
_entity.id
_entity.type
_entity.pdbx_description
1 polymer ?
#
loop_
_entity_poly.entity_id
_entity_poly.type
_entity_poly.pdbx_seq_one_letter_code
_entity_poly.pdbx_strand_id
1 'polypeptide(L)'
;MALLWPPQSGNVRYISAPPSPAWTKTTPRAQVLLGSTGSIGVNALRVVESAPHLFTVTALAGARNVRRLAEQADRRRPAWLGVLDGPAADALRALLPRGYNPTIVTGPDGYAHLAALPEASTVL
;
A
#
# COMPACT_ATOMS: atom_id res chain seq x y z
N MET A 1 -22.72 18.71 19.02
CA MET A 1 -22.96 18.87 18.73
C MET A 1 -22.74 19.14 18.49
N ALA A 2 -22.32 18.68 18.37
CA ALA A 2 -22.29 18.73 18.03
C ALA A 2 -21.80 18.79 17.81
N LEU A 3 -21.14 18.59 17.39
CA LEU A 3 -20.91 18.72 17.00
C LEU A 3 -20.51 18.70 16.68
N LEU A 4 -20.23 18.56 16.42
CA LEU A 4 -20.17 18.59 15.91
C LEU A 4 -19.94 18.69 15.45
N TRP A 5 -19.80 18.67 15.37
CA TRP A 5 -20.04 18.82 14.73
C TRP A 5 -20.63 18.85 14.53
N PRO A 6 -20.88 18.41 14.67
CA PRO A 6 -21.77 18.27 14.52
C PRO A 6 -22.38 18.06 14.68
N PRO A 7 -22.62 17.66 14.63
CA PRO A 7 -23.51 17.39 14.80
C PRO A 7 -24.01 17.08 15.02
N GLN A 8 -24.29 16.63 14.94
CA GLN A 8 -25.04 16.24 15.10
C GLN A 8 -25.59 15.78 15.11
N SER A 9 -25.76 15.57 15.29
CA SER A 9 -26.36 14.99 15.20
C SER A 9 -26.36 14.46 14.96
N GLY A 10 -26.37 14.19 15.00
CA GLY A 10 -26.39 13.54 14.58
C GLY A 10 -25.65 13.13 14.26
N ASN A 11 -25.33 12.98 13.90
CA ASN A 11 -24.72 12.63 13.41
C ASN A 11 -23.75 12.53 13.24
N VAL A 12 -23.36 12.62 13.32
CA VAL A 12 -22.53 12.56 13.18
C VAL A 12 -21.79 12.15 13.37
N ARG A 13 -21.36 11.80 13.29
CA ARG A 13 -20.79 11.46 13.36
C ARG A 13 -20.00 10.99 13.56
N TYR A 14 -19.68 10.62 13.65
CA TYR A 14 -19.01 10.27 13.78
C TYR A 14 -18.45 9.77 14.26
N ILE A 15 -18.84 8.73 13.92
CA ILE A 15 -17.58 8.44 14.47
C ILE A 15 -17.50 8.07 15.91
N SER A 16 -18.25 8.61 16.61
CA SER A 16 -18.26 8.37 18.03
C SER A 16 -18.76 6.99 18.40
N ALA A 17 -19.34 6.30 17.48
CA ALA A 17 -19.84 4.96 17.74
C ALA A 17 -18.68 4.01 17.97
N PRO A 18 -18.76 3.10 18.94
CA PRO A 18 -17.72 2.09 19.11
C PRO A 18 -17.67 1.16 17.90
N PRO A 19 -16.52 0.55 17.63
CA PRO A 19 -16.42 -0.40 16.55
C PRO A 19 -17.39 -1.57 16.77
N SER A 20 -18.07 -1.96 15.72
CA SER A 20 -18.89 -3.16 15.77
C SER A 20 -18.00 -4.41 15.78
N PRO A 21 -18.53 -5.57 16.19
CA PRO A 21 -17.79 -6.82 16.08
C PRO A 21 -17.31 -7.09 14.64
N ALA A 22 -18.11 -6.73 13.64
CA ALA A 22 -17.71 -6.87 12.25
C ALA A 22 -16.48 -6.00 11.94
N TRP A 23 -16.40 -4.82 12.56
CA TRP A 23 -15.28 -3.92 12.39
C TRP A 23 -13.98 -4.54 12.93
N THR A 24 -14.03 -5.14 14.09
CA THR A 24 -12.87 -5.76 14.73
C THR A 24 -12.43 -7.04 14.01
N LYS A 25 -13.34 -7.66 13.25
CA LYS A 25 -13.06 -8.87 12.49
C LYS A 25 -12.82 -8.59 11.02
N THR A 26 -12.64 -7.32 10.66
CA THR A 26 -12.47 -6.93 9.28
C THR A 26 -11.20 -7.53 8.69
N THR A 27 -11.30 -7.96 7.44
CA THR A 27 -10.15 -8.38 6.65
C THR A 27 -9.15 -7.22 6.55
N PRO A 28 -7.85 -7.48 6.62
CA PRO A 28 -6.86 -6.43 6.44
C PRO A 28 -7.07 -5.66 5.14
N ARG A 29 -6.87 -4.35 5.21
CA ARG A 29 -7.03 -3.49 4.05
C ARG A 29 -5.82 -3.62 3.13
N ALA A 30 -6.10 -3.83 1.86
CA ALA A 30 -5.06 -3.94 0.83
C ALA A 30 -4.58 -2.54 0.44
N GLN A 31 -3.28 -2.31 0.54
CA GLN A 31 -2.65 -1.03 0.29
C GLN A 31 -1.84 -1.08 -1.00
N VAL A 32 -1.96 -0.05 -1.81
CA VAL A 32 -1.09 0.19 -2.96
C VAL A 32 -0.31 1.47 -2.67
N LEU A 33 1.02 1.37 -2.58
CA LEU A 33 1.88 2.50 -2.28
C LEU A 33 2.67 2.87 -3.52
N LEU A 34 2.26 3.94 -4.18
CA LEU A 34 2.98 4.50 -5.32
C LEU A 34 4.04 5.47 -4.78
N GLY A 35 5.29 5.26 -5.14
CA GLY A 35 6.37 6.04 -4.57
C GLY A 35 6.78 5.59 -3.18
N SER A 36 6.76 4.30 -2.92
CA SER A 36 7.06 3.72 -1.60
C SER A 36 8.48 4.01 -1.12
N THR A 37 9.40 4.31 -2.03
CA THR A 37 10.80 4.60 -1.69
C THR A 37 11.05 6.06 -1.35
N GLY A 38 10.11 6.96 -1.60
CA GLY A 38 10.21 8.36 -1.19
C GLY A 38 9.92 8.54 0.29
N SER A 39 10.15 9.75 0.82
CA SER A 39 10.00 10.01 2.26
C SER A 39 8.58 9.77 2.76
N ILE A 40 7.59 10.20 2.00
CA ILE A 40 6.18 9.98 2.38
C ILE A 40 5.85 8.48 2.31
N GLY A 41 6.30 7.80 1.25
CA GLY A 41 6.05 6.37 1.09
C GLY A 41 6.71 5.53 2.16
N VAL A 42 7.94 5.88 2.55
CA VAL A 42 8.65 5.18 3.63
C VAL A 42 7.88 5.33 4.95
N ASN A 43 7.39 6.53 5.24
CA ASN A 43 6.62 6.75 6.46
C ASN A 43 5.27 6.05 6.42
N ALA A 44 4.60 6.04 5.26
CA ALA A 44 3.35 5.31 5.10
C ALA A 44 3.56 3.81 5.34
N LEU A 45 4.65 3.27 4.81
CA LEU A 45 4.96 1.86 4.98
C LEU A 45 5.25 1.52 6.45
N ARG A 46 5.90 2.44 7.19
CA ARG A 46 6.10 2.25 8.63
C ARG A 46 4.78 2.15 9.38
N VAL A 47 3.82 2.98 9.03
CA VAL A 47 2.48 2.92 9.64
C VAL A 47 1.84 1.58 9.35
N VAL A 48 1.89 1.13 8.11
CA VAL A 48 1.35 -0.16 7.71
C VAL A 48 2.03 -1.29 8.47
N GLU A 49 3.35 -1.24 8.59
CA GLU A 49 4.13 -2.27 9.29
C GLU A 49 3.90 -2.28 10.80
N SER A 50 3.47 -1.15 11.36
CA SER A 50 3.17 -1.08 12.80
C SER A 50 1.85 -1.78 13.15
N ALA A 51 1.00 -2.06 12.16
CA ALA A 51 -0.29 -2.71 12.37
C ALA A 51 -0.53 -3.77 11.31
N PRO A 52 0.28 -4.84 11.28
CA PRO A 52 0.21 -5.83 10.19
C PRO A 52 -1.10 -6.59 10.14
N HIS A 53 -1.85 -6.62 11.23
CA HIS A 53 -3.16 -7.27 11.25
C HIS A 53 -4.26 -6.40 10.64
N LEU A 54 -4.01 -5.11 10.43
CA LEU A 54 -4.98 -4.18 9.85
C LEU A 54 -4.73 -3.92 8.36
N PHE A 55 -3.50 -4.16 7.89
CA PHE A 55 -3.11 -3.80 6.53
C PHE A 55 -2.30 -4.91 5.88
N THR A 56 -2.54 -5.09 4.58
CA THR A 56 -1.66 -5.87 3.72
C THR A 56 -1.16 -4.96 2.61
N VAL A 57 0.01 -5.25 2.09
CA VAL A 57 0.58 -4.49 0.98
C VAL A 57 0.40 -5.30 -0.29
N THR A 58 -0.47 -4.82 -1.17
CA THR A 58 -0.77 -5.48 -2.45
C THR A 58 0.25 -5.10 -3.51
N ALA A 59 0.68 -3.85 -3.52
CA ALA A 59 1.63 -3.35 -4.49
C ALA A 59 2.49 -2.25 -3.91
N LEU A 60 3.75 -2.23 -4.33
CA LEU A 60 4.70 -1.16 -4.05
C LEU A 60 5.23 -0.65 -5.38
N ALA A 61 5.41 0.65 -5.50
CA ALA A 61 6.01 1.22 -6.69
C ALA A 61 7.04 2.27 -6.30
N GLY A 62 8.20 2.20 -6.93
CA GLY A 62 9.23 3.21 -6.85
C GLY A 62 9.63 3.61 -8.26
N ALA A 63 10.55 4.55 -8.39
CA ALA A 63 11.03 4.94 -9.71
C ALA A 63 12.41 4.38 -9.97
N ARG A 64 13.41 4.88 -9.27
CA ARG A 64 14.81 4.56 -9.54
C ARG A 64 15.52 3.84 -8.42
N ASN A 65 15.04 3.96 -7.20
CA ASN A 65 15.70 3.33 -6.06
C ASN A 65 15.27 1.88 -5.93
N VAL A 66 15.72 1.05 -6.87
CA VAL A 66 15.34 -0.35 -6.94
C VAL A 66 15.87 -1.14 -5.74
N ARG A 67 17.00 -0.74 -5.16
CA ARG A 67 17.54 -1.42 -3.98
C ARG A 67 16.61 -1.27 -2.79
N ARG A 68 16.15 -0.04 -2.53
CA ARG A 68 15.20 0.18 -1.43
C ARG A 68 13.87 -0.52 -1.70
N LEU A 69 13.40 -0.49 -2.94
CA LEU A 69 12.17 -1.18 -3.32
C LEU A 69 12.29 -2.69 -3.09
N ALA A 70 13.43 -3.27 -3.44
CA ALA A 70 13.68 -4.70 -3.21
C ALA A 70 13.67 -5.03 -1.72
N GLU A 71 14.25 -4.18 -0.88
CA GLU A 71 14.23 -4.36 0.57
C GLU A 71 12.81 -4.32 1.13
N GLN A 72 12.03 -3.35 0.67
CA GLN A 72 10.63 -3.23 1.09
C GLN A 72 9.81 -4.44 0.62
N ALA A 73 10.04 -4.87 -0.61
CA ALA A 73 9.34 -6.03 -1.17
C ALA A 73 9.70 -7.31 -0.43
N ASP A 74 10.95 -7.47 -0.01
CA ASP A 74 11.35 -8.63 0.76
C ASP A 74 10.60 -8.71 2.09
N ARG A 75 10.40 -7.57 2.74
CA ARG A 75 9.70 -7.55 4.03
C ARG A 75 8.20 -7.78 3.89
N ARG A 76 7.57 -7.22 2.85
CA ARG A 76 6.12 -7.23 2.75
C ARG A 76 5.57 -8.18 1.70
N ARG A 77 6.40 -8.66 0.80
CA ARG A 77 6.05 -9.64 -0.24
C ARG A 77 4.78 -9.31 -1.00
N PRO A 78 4.64 -8.07 -1.55
CA PRO A 78 3.45 -7.73 -2.34
C PRO A 78 3.40 -8.55 -3.62
N ALA A 79 2.19 -8.73 -4.15
CA ALA A 79 2.00 -9.45 -5.41
C ALA A 79 2.48 -8.66 -6.62
N TRP A 80 2.52 -7.32 -6.50
CA TRP A 80 2.84 -6.42 -7.60
C TRP A 80 3.93 -5.45 -7.22
N LEU A 81 4.83 -5.18 -8.15
CA LEU A 81 5.83 -4.12 -8.02
C LEU A 81 5.80 -3.25 -9.26
N GLY A 82 6.06 -1.96 -9.08
CA GLY A 82 6.14 -1.01 -10.19
C GLY A 82 7.45 -0.25 -10.18
N VAL A 83 8.04 -0.08 -11.36
CA VAL A 83 9.29 0.67 -11.54
C VAL A 83 9.21 1.52 -12.79
N LEU A 84 10.21 2.38 -12.98
CA LEU A 84 10.21 3.38 -14.05
C LEU A 84 10.22 2.77 -15.45
N ASP A 85 11.06 1.75 -15.68
CA ASP A 85 11.29 1.21 -17.02
C ASP A 85 11.78 -0.23 -16.96
N GLY A 86 12.05 -0.80 -18.15
CA GLY A 86 12.54 -2.17 -18.28
C GLY A 86 13.88 -2.41 -17.60
N PRO A 87 14.90 -1.56 -17.80
CA PRO A 87 16.17 -1.72 -17.08
C PRO A 87 16.02 -1.74 -15.57
N ALA A 88 15.16 -0.89 -15.02
CA ALA A 88 14.89 -0.89 -13.59
C ALA A 88 14.20 -2.19 -13.16
N ALA A 89 13.30 -2.72 -13.98
CA ALA A 89 12.66 -4.00 -13.70
C ALA A 89 13.67 -5.16 -13.67
N ASP A 90 14.60 -5.18 -14.60
CA ASP A 90 15.64 -6.21 -14.62
C ASP A 90 16.55 -6.11 -13.40
N ALA A 91 16.95 -4.89 -13.03
CA ALA A 91 17.75 -4.67 -11.84
C ALA A 91 17.01 -5.10 -10.58
N LEU A 92 15.72 -4.83 -10.51
CA LEU A 92 14.89 -5.22 -9.38
C LEU A 92 14.80 -6.74 -9.26
N ARG A 93 14.54 -7.44 -10.36
CA ARG A 93 14.46 -8.91 -10.35
C ARG A 93 15.73 -9.54 -9.83
N ALA A 94 16.88 -8.98 -10.17
CA ALA A 94 18.17 -9.49 -9.71
C ALA A 94 18.36 -9.35 -8.21
N LEU A 95 17.65 -8.42 -7.57
CA LEU A 95 17.75 -8.17 -6.14
C LEU A 95 16.71 -8.89 -5.31
N LEU A 96 15.67 -9.45 -5.94
CA LEU A 96 14.59 -10.12 -5.21
C LEU A 96 15.03 -11.49 -4.71
N PRO A 97 14.52 -11.93 -3.55
CA PRO A 97 14.89 -13.23 -3.01
C PRO A 97 14.36 -14.37 -3.88
N ARG A 98 15.07 -15.48 -3.84
CA ARG A 98 14.67 -16.67 -4.57
C ARG A 98 13.31 -17.16 -4.04
N GLY A 99 12.44 -17.55 -4.96
CA GLY A 99 11.12 -18.05 -4.61
C GLY A 99 10.05 -16.99 -4.47
N TYR A 100 10.42 -15.72 -4.60
CA TYR A 100 9.47 -14.62 -4.61
C TYR A 100 9.39 -14.05 -6.03
N ASN A 101 8.24 -14.21 -6.66
CA ASN A 101 8.03 -13.85 -8.07
C ASN A 101 6.84 -12.91 -8.23
N PRO A 102 6.97 -11.65 -7.84
CA PRO A 102 5.88 -10.70 -8.04
C PRO A 102 5.74 -10.33 -9.51
N THR A 103 4.56 -9.85 -9.90
CA THR A 103 4.38 -9.25 -11.21
C THR A 103 4.97 -7.84 -11.17
N ILE A 104 5.88 -7.54 -12.10
CA ILE A 104 6.53 -6.24 -12.18
C ILE A 104 5.97 -5.49 -13.38
N VAL A 105 5.44 -4.30 -13.14
CA VAL A 105 4.94 -3.39 -14.18
C VAL A 105 5.85 -2.19 -14.28
N THR A 106 5.84 -1.54 -15.44
CA THR A 106 6.78 -0.45 -15.71
C THR A 106 6.07 0.76 -16.28
N GLY A 107 6.62 1.94 -16.00
CA GLY A 107 6.22 3.20 -16.60
C GLY A 107 4.86 3.70 -16.15
N PRO A 108 4.39 4.79 -16.76
CA PRO A 108 3.10 5.41 -16.37
C PRO A 108 1.92 4.45 -16.48
N ASP A 109 1.88 3.62 -17.52
CA ASP A 109 0.81 2.64 -17.69
C ASP A 109 0.85 1.59 -16.58
N GLY A 110 2.05 1.18 -16.16
CA GLY A 110 2.21 0.25 -15.06
C GLY A 110 1.72 0.85 -13.75
N TYR A 111 2.10 2.09 -13.47
CA TYR A 111 1.63 2.78 -12.26
C TYR A 111 0.12 2.95 -12.27
N ALA A 112 -0.45 3.30 -13.41
CA ALA A 112 -1.91 3.42 -13.55
C ALA A 112 -2.60 2.08 -13.31
N HIS A 113 -2.01 1.00 -13.79
CA HIS A 113 -2.54 -0.34 -13.57
C HIS A 113 -2.58 -0.67 -12.07
N LEU A 114 -1.50 -0.36 -11.35
CA LEU A 114 -1.46 -0.59 -9.90
C LEU A 114 -2.50 0.23 -9.15
N ALA A 115 -2.70 1.49 -9.57
CA ALA A 115 -3.67 2.37 -8.93
C ALA A 115 -5.11 1.88 -9.14
N ALA A 116 -5.34 1.09 -10.18
CA ALA A 116 -6.67 0.61 -10.55
C ALA A 116 -6.92 -0.85 -10.15
N LEU A 117 -6.04 -1.46 -9.37
CA LEU A 117 -6.22 -2.85 -8.95
C LEU A 117 -7.53 -3.00 -8.17
N PRO A 118 -8.41 -3.94 -8.57
CA PRO A 118 -9.71 -4.08 -7.91
C PRO A 118 -9.62 -4.53 -6.46
N GLU A 119 -8.54 -5.22 -6.09
CA GLU A 119 -8.34 -5.69 -4.72
C GLU A 119 -7.82 -4.60 -3.79
N ALA A 120 -7.40 -3.44 -4.31
CA ALA A 120 -6.85 -2.38 -3.49
C ALA A 120 -7.95 -1.63 -2.76
N SER A 121 -7.81 -1.51 -1.43
CA SER A 121 -8.70 -0.70 -0.62
C SER A 121 -8.27 0.75 -0.59
N THR A 122 -6.96 0.99 -0.67
CA THR A 122 -6.40 2.33 -0.60
C THR A 122 -5.19 2.43 -1.52
N VAL A 123 -5.07 3.56 -2.19
CA VAL A 123 -3.91 3.90 -3.03
C VAL A 123 -3.28 5.17 -2.49
N LEU A 124 -2.01 5.12 -2.23
CA LEU A 124 -1.24 6.26 -1.73
C LEU A 124 -0.12 6.66 -2.69
#